data_d3622585e6cb9ba655c797552149c40c
#
_entry.id   d3622585e6cb9ba655c797552149c40c
#
_cell.length_a   1.000
_cell.length_b   1.000
_cell.length_c   1.000
_cell.angle_alpha   90.00
_cell.angle_beta   90.00
_cell.angle_gamma   90.00
#
_symmetry.space_group_name_H-M   'P 1'
#
loop_
_entity.id
_entity.type
_entity.pdbx_description
1 polymer ?
#
loop_
_entity_poly.entity_id
_entity_poly.type
_entity_poly.pdbx_seq_one_letter_code
_entity_poly.pdbx_strand_id
1 'polypeptide(L)'
;MSRAITVKVATPKVIKALETKLAKIKKDYAEQGANEAKYEKSREKWKKEVQDFAIANIKKAENFRTNYRSWNNSLNVDFDLIVKESDFPKEPERDFTVMHQHSYNEIVEDITNALTILKMTDEETVNASTMKQIAKYL
;
A
#
# COMPACT_ATOMS: atom_id res chain seq x y z
N MET A 1 35.95 -14.19 16.91
CA MET A 1 34.79 -13.35 17.19
C MET A 1 34.71 -12.26 16.13
N SER A 2 33.63 -12.25 15.39
CA SER A 2 33.36 -11.12 14.51
C SER A 2 32.93 -9.91 15.34
N ARG A 3 33.66 -8.83 15.26
CA ARG A 3 33.23 -7.57 15.86
C ARG A 3 32.14 -6.97 14.99
N ALA A 4 30.96 -6.68 15.57
CA ALA A 4 29.94 -5.92 14.89
C ALA A 4 30.51 -4.53 14.52
N ILE A 5 30.42 -4.18 13.24
CA ILE A 5 30.81 -2.85 12.78
C ILE A 5 29.74 -1.89 13.29
N THR A 6 30.08 -1.05 14.26
CA THR A 6 29.18 -0.02 14.75
C THR A 6 29.38 1.24 13.93
N VAL A 7 28.42 1.55 13.07
CA VAL A 7 28.42 2.81 12.32
C VAL A 7 27.84 3.89 13.23
N LYS A 8 28.64 4.91 13.52
CA LYS A 8 28.18 6.09 14.26
C LYS A 8 27.52 7.06 13.31
N VAL A 9 26.27 7.43 13.55
CA VAL A 9 25.53 8.38 12.75
C VAL A 9 25.34 9.68 13.54
N ALA A 10 25.59 10.80 12.89
CA ALA A 10 25.44 12.12 13.51
C ALA A 10 23.98 12.38 13.93
N THR A 11 23.79 12.82 15.16
CA THR A 11 22.46 13.10 15.71
C THR A 11 21.62 14.04 14.82
N PRO A 12 22.12 15.15 14.27
CA PRO A 12 21.35 16.01 13.36
C PRO A 12 20.86 15.30 12.11
N LYS A 13 21.63 14.36 11.57
CA LYS A 13 21.24 13.58 10.38
C LYS A 13 20.09 12.64 10.70
N VAL A 14 20.12 12.00 11.84
CA VAL A 14 19.07 11.10 12.31
C VAL A 14 17.78 11.89 12.57
N ILE A 15 17.87 13.04 13.23
CA ILE A 15 16.73 13.92 13.47
C ILE A 15 16.07 14.32 12.15
N LYS A 16 16.86 14.75 11.18
CA LYS A 16 16.36 15.13 9.85
C LYS A 16 15.68 13.96 9.12
N ALA A 17 16.28 12.77 9.17
CA ALA A 17 15.72 11.59 8.55
C ALA A 17 14.38 11.20 9.19
N LEU A 18 14.27 11.26 10.51
CA LEU A 18 13.02 10.98 11.23
C LEU A 18 11.95 12.03 10.96
N GLU A 19 12.31 13.31 10.92
CA GLU A 19 11.37 14.39 10.58
C GLU A 19 10.82 14.22 9.15
N THR A 20 11.68 13.88 8.22
CA THR A 20 11.29 13.62 6.82
C THR A 20 10.34 12.41 6.75
N LYS A 21 10.67 11.34 7.46
CA LYS A 21 9.83 10.13 7.50
C LYS A 21 8.47 10.42 8.12
N LEU A 22 8.45 11.16 9.22
CA LEU A 22 7.21 11.54 9.92
C LEU A 22 6.31 12.39 9.02
N ALA A 23 6.88 13.37 8.33
CA ALA A 23 6.14 14.23 7.41
C ALA A 23 5.53 13.42 6.26
N LYS A 24 6.28 12.47 5.71
CA LYS A 24 5.81 11.57 4.66
C LYS A 24 4.66 10.68 5.14
N ILE A 25 4.80 10.08 6.32
CA ILE A 25 3.76 9.22 6.91
C ILE A 25 2.46 10.01 7.14
N LYS A 26 2.56 11.22 7.70
CA LYS A 26 1.40 12.09 7.92
C LYS A 26 0.71 12.48 6.62
N LYS A 27 1.50 12.81 5.60
CA LYS A 27 0.99 13.15 4.27
C LYS A 27 0.28 11.96 3.63
N ASP A 28 0.91 10.79 3.61
CA ASP A 28 0.35 9.58 3.01
C ASP A 28 -0.94 9.17 3.71
N TYR A 29 -0.98 9.27 5.03
CA TYR A 29 -2.18 8.98 5.81
C TYR A 29 -3.33 9.96 5.49
N ALA A 30 -3.03 11.25 5.39
CA ALA A 30 -4.03 12.26 5.06
C ALA A 30 -4.59 12.09 3.63
N GLU A 31 -3.76 11.62 2.71
CA GLU A 31 -4.13 11.43 1.29
C GLU A 31 -4.73 10.06 0.99
N GLN A 32 -4.62 9.07 1.90
CA GLN A 32 -5.02 7.69 1.60
C GLN A 32 -6.50 7.55 1.24
N GLY A 33 -7.38 8.31 1.88
CA GLY A 33 -8.82 8.29 1.56
C GLY A 33 -9.10 8.78 0.15
N ALA A 34 -8.44 9.86 -0.28
CA ALA A 34 -8.56 10.41 -1.63
C ALA A 34 -7.95 9.46 -2.66
N ASN A 35 -6.81 8.84 -2.36
CA ASN A 35 -6.16 7.86 -3.24
C ASN A 35 -7.03 6.61 -3.41
N GLU A 36 -7.64 6.15 -2.34
CA GLU A 36 -8.55 5.00 -2.37
C GLU A 36 -9.80 5.29 -3.20
N ALA A 37 -10.41 6.47 -3.03
CA ALA A 37 -11.55 6.89 -3.83
C ALA A 37 -11.21 7.00 -5.31
N LYS A 38 -10.04 7.52 -5.64
CA LYS A 38 -9.55 7.61 -7.02
C LYS A 38 -9.32 6.21 -7.62
N TYR A 39 -8.75 5.31 -6.85
CA TYR A 39 -8.55 3.92 -7.27
C TYR A 39 -9.89 3.22 -7.53
N GLU A 40 -10.88 3.40 -6.64
CA GLU A 40 -12.21 2.83 -6.82
C GLU A 40 -12.89 3.32 -8.11
N LYS A 41 -12.75 4.61 -8.43
CA LYS A 41 -13.25 5.16 -9.70
C LYS A 41 -12.57 4.53 -10.92
N SER A 42 -11.25 4.36 -10.86
CA SER A 42 -10.48 3.70 -11.92
C SER A 42 -10.89 2.25 -12.08
N ARG A 43 -11.16 1.56 -10.99
CA ARG A 43 -11.62 0.18 -10.98
C ARG A 43 -13.02 0.03 -11.56
N GLU A 44 -13.94 0.94 -11.24
CA GLU A 44 -15.28 0.96 -11.82
C GLU A 44 -15.25 1.20 -13.33
N LYS A 45 -14.39 2.10 -13.77
CA LYS A 45 -14.15 2.33 -15.19
C LYS A 45 -13.60 1.09 -15.89
N TRP A 46 -12.63 0.43 -15.28
CA TRP A 46 -12.07 -0.81 -15.80
C TRP A 46 -13.12 -1.92 -15.89
N LYS A 47 -13.97 -2.09 -14.89
CA LYS A 47 -15.05 -3.09 -14.90
C LYS A 47 -15.97 -2.87 -16.09
N LYS A 48 -16.29 -1.62 -16.40
CA LYS A 48 -17.11 -1.26 -17.56
C LYS A 48 -16.40 -1.58 -18.87
N GLU A 49 -15.11 -1.29 -18.95
CA GLU A 49 -14.28 -1.64 -20.12
C GLU A 49 -14.23 -3.15 -20.34
N VAL A 50 -14.11 -3.93 -19.26
CA VAL A 50 -14.14 -5.40 -19.34
C VAL A 50 -15.50 -5.89 -19.81
N GLN A 51 -16.58 -5.31 -19.31
CA GLN A 51 -17.94 -5.66 -19.74
C GLN A 51 -18.13 -5.38 -21.23
N ASP A 52 -17.74 -4.20 -21.71
CA ASP A 52 -17.84 -3.82 -23.12
C ASP A 52 -16.98 -4.74 -24.00
N PHE A 53 -15.78 -5.09 -23.53
CA PHE A 53 -14.91 -6.04 -24.21
C PHE A 53 -15.55 -7.43 -24.32
N ALA A 54 -16.13 -7.92 -23.22
CA ALA A 54 -16.81 -9.21 -23.20
C ALA A 54 -18.00 -9.22 -24.15
N ILE A 55 -18.81 -8.17 -24.17
CA ILE A 55 -19.94 -8.04 -25.09
C ILE A 55 -19.48 -8.05 -26.54
N ALA A 56 -18.41 -7.32 -26.85
CA ALA A 56 -17.87 -7.26 -28.20
C ALA A 56 -17.33 -8.62 -28.69
N ASN A 57 -16.88 -9.47 -27.79
CA ASN A 57 -16.25 -10.76 -28.10
C ASN A 57 -17.10 -11.99 -27.72
N ILE A 58 -18.34 -11.79 -27.29
CA ILE A 58 -19.18 -12.89 -26.77
C ILE A 58 -19.39 -14.02 -27.78
N LYS A 59 -19.36 -13.73 -29.05
CA LYS A 59 -19.51 -14.77 -30.09
C LYS A 59 -18.33 -15.74 -30.15
N LYS A 60 -17.20 -15.35 -29.58
CA LYS A 60 -16.01 -16.20 -29.48
C LYS A 60 -15.98 -17.05 -28.20
N ALA A 61 -16.96 -16.85 -27.30
CA ALA A 61 -17.04 -17.58 -26.05
C ALA A 61 -17.36 -19.05 -26.28
N GLU A 62 -16.76 -19.90 -25.44
CA GLU A 62 -16.88 -21.35 -25.51
C GLU A 62 -17.21 -21.92 -24.13
N ASN A 63 -17.56 -23.20 -24.09
CA ASN A 63 -17.78 -23.96 -22.84
C ASN A 63 -18.81 -23.32 -21.92
N PHE A 64 -20.00 -23.00 -22.47
CA PHE A 64 -21.09 -22.46 -21.69
C PHE A 64 -21.56 -23.45 -20.63
N ARG A 65 -21.67 -22.98 -19.40
CA ARG A 65 -22.08 -23.74 -18.23
C ARG A 65 -23.15 -23.02 -17.47
N THR A 66 -24.04 -23.77 -16.84
CA THR A 66 -25.06 -23.20 -15.96
C THR A 66 -24.87 -23.71 -14.53
N ASN A 67 -25.08 -22.84 -13.56
CA ASN A 67 -25.06 -23.18 -12.15
C ASN A 67 -26.30 -22.61 -11.46
N TYR A 68 -27.20 -23.50 -11.03
CA TYR A 68 -28.44 -23.12 -10.37
C TYR A 68 -28.23 -22.90 -8.89
N ARG A 69 -28.70 -21.76 -8.39
CA ARG A 69 -28.70 -21.43 -6.96
C ARG A 69 -30.11 -21.58 -6.40
N SER A 70 -30.38 -22.67 -5.69
CA SER A 70 -31.73 -22.98 -5.17
C SER A 70 -32.22 -22.00 -4.12
N TRP A 71 -31.32 -21.39 -3.35
CA TRP A 71 -31.65 -20.48 -2.26
C TRP A 71 -32.28 -19.15 -2.70
N ASN A 72 -32.06 -18.72 -3.94
CA ASN A 72 -32.63 -17.48 -4.49
C ASN A 72 -33.26 -17.66 -5.89
N ASN A 73 -33.44 -18.89 -6.35
CA ASN A 73 -33.99 -19.21 -7.68
C ASN A 73 -33.25 -18.53 -8.83
N SER A 74 -31.93 -18.33 -8.68
CA SER A 74 -31.09 -17.73 -9.72
C SER A 74 -30.27 -18.75 -10.45
N LEU A 75 -29.93 -18.43 -11.70
CA LEU A 75 -29.09 -19.25 -12.56
C LEU A 75 -27.88 -18.43 -12.99
N ASN A 76 -26.68 -18.92 -12.72
CA ASN A 76 -25.45 -18.37 -13.27
C ASN A 76 -25.15 -19.03 -14.60
N VAL A 77 -24.80 -18.22 -15.59
CA VAL A 77 -24.28 -18.70 -16.88
C VAL A 77 -22.78 -18.36 -16.92
N ASP A 78 -21.95 -19.39 -16.98
CA ASP A 78 -20.50 -19.25 -17.07
C ASP A 78 -20.03 -19.64 -18.45
N PHE A 79 -18.98 -19.01 -18.93
CA PHE A 79 -18.35 -19.35 -20.21
C PHE A 79 -16.87 -18.99 -20.18
N ASP A 80 -16.13 -19.57 -21.10
CA ASP A 80 -14.71 -19.25 -21.28
C ASP A 80 -14.56 -18.32 -22.47
N LEU A 81 -13.90 -17.19 -22.25
CA LEU A 81 -13.53 -16.26 -23.31
C LEU A 81 -12.00 -16.17 -23.33
N ILE A 82 -11.39 -16.83 -24.34
CA ILE A 82 -9.96 -16.85 -24.49
C ILE A 82 -9.51 -15.73 -25.41
N VAL A 83 -8.74 -14.81 -24.89
CA VAL A 83 -8.24 -13.64 -25.63
C VAL A 83 -6.76 -13.45 -25.34
N LYS A 84 -6.08 -12.68 -26.20
CA LYS A 84 -4.71 -12.27 -25.96
C LYS A 84 -4.67 -11.25 -24.82
N GLU A 85 -3.72 -11.42 -23.92
CA GLU A 85 -3.55 -10.48 -22.79
C GLU A 85 -3.36 -9.04 -23.27
N SER A 86 -2.65 -8.83 -24.38
CA SER A 86 -2.45 -7.51 -24.97
C SER A 86 -3.73 -6.81 -25.45
N ASP A 87 -4.78 -7.58 -25.74
CA ASP A 87 -6.06 -7.04 -26.22
C ASP A 87 -7.04 -6.80 -25.07
N PHE A 88 -6.74 -7.32 -23.88
CA PHE A 88 -7.61 -7.21 -22.72
C PHE A 88 -7.39 -5.89 -21.97
N PRO A 89 -8.45 -5.22 -21.48
CA PRO A 89 -8.31 -4.01 -20.69
C PRO A 89 -7.45 -4.22 -19.45
N LYS A 90 -6.43 -3.37 -19.26
CA LYS A 90 -5.50 -3.49 -18.16
C LYS A 90 -6.14 -3.08 -16.84
N GLU A 91 -6.08 -3.95 -15.83
CA GLU A 91 -6.55 -3.65 -14.49
C GLU A 91 -5.70 -2.54 -13.85
N PRO A 92 -6.35 -1.53 -13.22
CA PRO A 92 -5.60 -0.49 -12.51
C PRO A 92 -4.77 -1.10 -11.38
N GLU A 93 -3.54 -0.63 -11.26
CA GLU A 93 -2.66 -1.04 -10.17
C GLU A 93 -2.89 -0.16 -8.95
N ARG A 94 -2.86 -0.79 -7.79
CA ARG A 94 -2.90 -0.09 -6.51
C ARG A 94 -1.48 0.32 -6.15
N ASP A 95 -1.15 1.59 -6.36
CA ASP A 95 0.19 2.15 -6.16
C ASP A 95 0.36 2.85 -4.79
N PHE A 96 -0.56 2.64 -3.88
CA PHE A 96 -0.53 3.23 -2.55
C PHE A 96 -0.87 2.18 -1.49
N THR A 97 -0.45 2.45 -0.25
CA THR A 97 -0.78 1.61 0.89
C THR A 97 -1.78 2.31 1.80
N VAL A 98 -2.68 1.54 2.40
CA VAL A 98 -3.63 2.03 3.39
C VAL A 98 -3.16 1.59 4.78
N MET A 99 -3.05 2.55 5.68
CA MET A 99 -2.64 2.32 7.05
C MET A 99 -3.84 2.47 7.99
N HIS A 100 -4.02 1.50 8.91
CA HIS A 100 -5.04 1.60 9.94
C HIS A 100 -4.72 2.72 10.93
N GLN A 101 -5.74 3.38 11.46
CA GLN A 101 -5.58 4.47 12.41
C GLN A 101 -4.74 4.08 13.62
N HIS A 102 -4.93 2.89 14.17
CA HIS A 102 -4.15 2.40 15.30
C HIS A 102 -2.66 2.31 14.97
N SER A 103 -2.32 1.70 13.85
CA SER A 103 -0.93 1.59 13.40
C SER A 103 -0.31 2.95 13.10
N TYR A 104 -1.07 3.85 12.49
CA TYR A 104 -0.64 5.22 12.22
C TYR A 104 -0.31 5.96 13.52
N ASN A 105 -1.20 5.92 14.50
CA ASN A 105 -1.01 6.60 15.78
C ASN A 105 0.21 6.05 16.52
N GLU A 106 0.42 4.73 16.50
CA GLU A 106 1.56 4.07 17.13
C GLU A 106 2.88 4.51 16.49
N ILE A 107 2.96 4.52 15.17
CA ILE A 107 4.18 4.94 14.45
C ILE A 107 4.48 6.41 14.69
N VAL A 108 3.47 7.28 14.62
CA VAL A 108 3.64 8.72 14.89
C VAL A 108 4.12 8.95 16.31
N GLU A 109 3.56 8.26 17.28
CA GLU A 109 3.98 8.35 18.67
C GLU A 109 5.44 7.89 18.85
N ASP A 110 5.81 6.76 18.29
CA ASP A 110 7.18 6.22 18.38
C ASP A 110 8.20 7.20 17.79
N ILE A 111 7.94 7.73 16.60
CA ILE A 111 8.84 8.67 15.93
C ILE A 111 8.92 9.99 16.71
N THR A 112 7.79 10.50 17.19
CA THR A 112 7.74 11.73 17.97
C THR A 112 8.51 11.60 19.27
N ASN A 113 8.38 10.48 19.98
CA ASN A 113 9.13 10.20 21.19
C ASN A 113 10.63 10.11 20.93
N ALA A 114 11.03 9.42 19.85
CA ALA A 114 12.43 9.32 19.45
C ALA A 114 13.02 10.68 19.12
N LEU A 115 12.28 11.54 18.39
CA LEU A 115 12.68 12.91 18.08
C LEU A 115 12.86 13.75 19.35
N THR A 116 11.94 13.64 20.28
CA THR A 116 12.02 14.35 21.57
C THR A 116 13.31 13.99 22.32
N ILE A 117 13.62 12.70 22.42
CA ILE A 117 14.82 12.22 23.08
C ILE A 117 16.07 12.74 22.38
N LEU A 118 16.13 12.62 21.04
CA LEU A 118 17.28 13.06 20.25
C LEU A 118 17.53 14.56 20.31
N LYS A 119 16.47 15.37 20.36
CA LYS A 119 16.59 16.84 20.48
C LYS A 119 17.02 17.29 21.85
N MET A 120 16.82 16.45 22.87
CA MET A 120 17.22 16.74 24.26
C MET A 120 18.64 16.26 24.60
N THR A 121 19.25 15.44 23.75
CA THR A 121 20.60 14.93 24.01
C THR A 121 21.66 15.92 23.52
N ASP A 122 22.77 16.02 24.28
CA ASP A 122 23.94 16.80 23.92
C ASP A 122 24.97 15.97 23.13
N GLU A 123 24.71 14.69 22.89
CA GLU A 123 25.62 13.81 22.17
C GLU A 123 25.63 14.12 20.66
N GLU A 124 26.81 14.18 20.07
CA GLU A 124 26.99 14.45 18.64
C GLU A 124 26.59 13.27 17.76
N THR A 125 26.63 12.04 18.30
CA THR A 125 26.27 10.82 17.59
C THR A 125 25.24 10.05 18.38
N VAL A 126 24.37 9.33 17.65
CA VAL A 126 23.32 8.50 18.24
C VAL A 126 23.95 7.19 18.75
N ASN A 127 23.64 6.80 19.99
CA ASN A 127 24.15 5.56 20.55
C ASN A 127 23.50 4.33 19.90
N ALA A 128 24.17 3.17 20.05
CA ALA A 128 23.75 1.92 19.43
C ALA A 128 22.35 1.44 19.88
N SER A 129 22.02 1.65 21.14
CA SER A 129 20.70 1.28 21.69
C SER A 129 19.58 2.07 21.04
N THR A 130 19.73 3.38 20.92
CA THR A 130 18.76 4.25 20.27
C THR A 130 18.66 3.94 18.79
N MET A 131 19.79 3.74 18.10
CA MET A 131 19.80 3.36 16.66
C MET A 131 19.03 2.06 16.43
N LYS A 132 19.17 1.08 17.31
CA LYS A 132 18.43 -0.17 17.20
C LYS A 132 16.91 0.03 17.27
N GLN A 133 16.47 0.94 18.12
CA GLN A 133 15.03 1.24 18.29
C GLN A 133 14.43 1.97 17.09
N ILE A 134 15.20 2.86 16.46
CA ILE A 134 14.68 3.74 15.39
C ILE A 134 15.06 3.29 13.99
N ALA A 135 15.93 2.29 13.84
CA ALA A 135 16.42 1.84 12.53
C ALA A 135 15.30 1.49 11.54
N LYS A 136 14.18 0.95 12.02
CA LYS A 136 13.04 0.61 11.20
C LYS A 136 12.33 1.82 10.56
N TYR A 137 12.59 3.03 11.07
CA TYR A 137 12.00 4.27 10.53
C TYR A 137 12.98 5.06 9.66
N LEU A 138 14.20 4.61 9.55
CA LEU A 138 15.24 5.23 8.71
C LEU A 138 15.36 4.51 7.36
#